data_2dee8a752a1be48e95190721849a81bd
#
_entry.id   2dee8a752a1be48e95190721849a81bd
#
_cell.length_a   1.000
_cell.length_b   1.000
_cell.length_c   1.000
_cell.angle_alpha   90.00
_cell.angle_beta   90.00
_cell.angle_gamma   90.00
#
_symmetry.space_group_name_H-M   'P 1'
#
loop_
_entity.id
_entity.type
_entity.pdbx_description
1 polymer ?
#
loop_
_entity_poly.entity_id
_entity_poly.type
_entity_poly.pdbx_seq_one_letter_code
_entity_poly.pdbx_strand_id
1 'polypeptide(L)'
;MQTILDPCCGGRMFYFEKNHPNILYLDKRSEVVEMKDRGTIRTLNIEPDYIADFTNLDEPNNSFNFVVFDPPHLINCGKNSWLAKKYGKLDKDTWQETLSKGLSECLRVVKPGCVVAMKWSERDIKTTELLKILPQKPAFGDKSGMTRWLFFVKGVENNG
;
A
#
# COMPACT_ATOMS: atom_id res chain seq x y z
N MET A 1 6.64 13.45 16.69
CA MET A 1 7.22 13.23 15.35
C MET A 1 6.74 11.87 14.84
N GLN A 2 6.13 11.86 13.68
CA GLN A 2 5.66 10.62 13.04
C GLN A 2 6.86 9.80 12.53
N THR A 3 6.93 8.55 12.93
CA THR A 3 8.06 7.65 12.61
C THR A 3 7.66 6.47 11.73
N ILE A 4 6.37 6.34 11.46
CA ILE A 4 5.77 5.31 10.60
C ILE A 4 5.04 6.01 9.47
N LEU A 5 5.16 5.50 8.26
CA LEU A 5 4.45 5.99 7.07
C LEU A 5 3.49 4.93 6.54
N ASP A 6 2.28 5.35 6.19
CA ASP A 6 1.35 4.62 5.33
C ASP A 6 1.04 5.49 4.11
N PRO A 7 1.68 5.23 2.95
CA PRO A 7 1.56 6.09 1.77
C PRO A 7 0.30 5.84 0.92
N CYS A 8 -0.55 4.90 1.33
CA CYS A 8 -1.82 4.57 0.66
C CYS A 8 -2.85 4.03 1.67
N CYS A 9 -3.16 4.86 2.66
CA CYS A 9 -3.89 4.46 3.87
C CYS A 9 -5.35 4.03 3.64
N GLY A 10 -5.98 4.46 2.55
CA GLY A 10 -7.38 4.18 2.29
C GLY A 10 -8.26 4.52 3.50
N GLY A 11 -9.15 3.60 3.86
CA GLY A 11 -10.01 3.73 5.05
C GLY A 11 -9.35 3.27 6.36
N ARG A 12 -8.04 3.05 6.41
CA ARG A 12 -7.27 2.61 7.59
C ARG A 12 -7.87 1.35 8.25
N MET A 13 -8.28 0.38 7.42
CA MET A 13 -9.15 -0.72 7.86
C MET A 13 -8.47 -1.75 8.77
N PHE A 14 -7.17 -1.92 8.66
CA PHE A 14 -6.43 -2.88 9.49
C PHE A 14 -5.74 -2.26 10.72
N TYR A 15 -5.93 -0.96 10.95
CA TYR A 15 -5.44 -0.30 12.17
C TYR A 15 -6.42 -0.47 13.31
N PHE A 16 -5.92 -0.88 14.48
CA PHE A 16 -6.69 -0.89 15.73
C PHE A 16 -7.00 0.53 16.19
N GLU A 17 -6.02 1.43 16.10
CA GLU A 17 -6.16 2.86 16.33
C GLU A 17 -5.97 3.62 15.01
N LYS A 18 -7.07 4.11 14.46
CA LYS A 18 -7.09 4.71 13.11
C LYS A 18 -6.43 6.10 13.02
N ASN A 19 -6.23 6.76 14.16
CA ASN A 19 -5.62 8.09 14.26
C ASN A 19 -4.38 8.06 15.14
N HIS A 20 -3.54 7.03 14.97
CA HIS A 20 -2.33 6.87 15.78
C HIS A 20 -1.34 8.02 15.54
N PRO A 21 -0.89 8.74 16.61
CA PRO A 21 -0.12 9.98 16.45
C PRO A 21 1.26 9.81 15.81
N ASN A 22 1.83 8.60 15.87
CA ASN A 22 3.15 8.31 15.30
C ASN A 22 3.10 7.83 13.83
N ILE A 23 1.90 7.74 13.24
CA ILE A 23 1.73 7.29 11.85
C ILE A 23 1.33 8.50 11.00
N LEU A 24 2.06 8.70 9.91
CA LEU A 24 1.68 9.61 8.83
C LEU A 24 0.86 8.83 7.81
N TYR A 25 -0.38 9.23 7.62
CA TYR A 25 -1.32 8.59 6.71
C TYR A 25 -1.46 9.42 5.44
N LEU A 26 -1.05 8.88 4.32
CA LEU A 26 -1.17 9.49 3.00
C LEU A 26 -2.06 8.67 2.09
N ASP A 27 -2.72 9.31 1.15
CA ASP A 27 -3.44 8.68 0.04
C ASP A 27 -3.56 9.71 -1.09
N LYS A 28 -3.68 9.26 -2.31
CA LYS A 28 -3.98 10.17 -3.42
C LYS A 28 -5.43 10.61 -3.49
N ARG A 29 -6.28 10.02 -2.66
CA ARG A 29 -7.71 10.32 -2.55
C ARG A 29 -8.02 10.94 -1.20
N SER A 30 -8.94 11.90 -1.18
CA SER A 30 -9.60 12.40 0.02
C SER A 30 -11.08 12.47 -0.30
N GLU A 31 -11.85 11.49 0.15
CA GLU A 31 -13.25 11.34 -0.23
C GLU A 31 -14.05 10.50 0.76
N VAL A 32 -15.35 10.77 0.82
CA VAL A 32 -16.34 9.90 1.48
C VAL A 32 -17.10 9.15 0.39
N VAL A 33 -17.03 7.83 0.41
CA VAL A 33 -17.71 6.97 -0.56
C VAL A 33 -18.85 6.24 0.12
N GLU A 34 -20.06 6.43 -0.35
CA GLU A 34 -21.23 5.67 0.10
C GLU A 34 -21.68 4.70 -0.99
N MET A 35 -22.05 3.52 -0.58
CA MET A 35 -22.58 2.49 -1.47
C MET A 35 -23.66 1.67 -0.78
N LYS A 36 -24.75 1.43 -1.50
CA LYS A 36 -25.81 0.51 -1.06
C LYS A 36 -25.39 -0.94 -1.39
N ASP A 37 -25.16 -1.73 -0.34
CA ASP A 37 -24.84 -3.14 -0.45
C ASP A 37 -25.89 -3.97 0.32
N ARG A 38 -26.64 -4.81 -0.40
CA ARG A 38 -27.68 -5.70 0.14
C ARG A 38 -28.68 -5.00 1.08
N GLY A 39 -29.10 -3.79 0.74
CA GLY A 39 -30.04 -3.01 1.52
C GLY A 39 -29.43 -2.16 2.64
N THR A 40 -28.14 -2.26 2.88
CA THR A 40 -27.40 -1.48 3.88
C THR A 40 -26.52 -0.44 3.17
N ILE A 41 -26.51 0.80 3.68
CA ILE A 41 -25.57 1.83 3.20
C ILE A 41 -24.22 1.58 3.92
N ARG A 42 -23.19 1.36 3.13
CA ARG A 42 -21.80 1.28 3.61
C ARG A 42 -21.09 2.58 3.29
N THR A 43 -20.44 3.16 4.27
CA THR A 43 -19.64 4.38 4.13
C THR A 43 -18.18 4.04 4.28
N LEU A 44 -17.37 4.52 3.34
CA LEU A 44 -15.91 4.48 3.43
C LEU A 44 -15.40 5.92 3.46
N ASN A 45 -14.70 6.26 4.52
CA ASN A 45 -14.06 7.54 4.69
C ASN A 45 -12.57 7.41 4.43
N ILE A 46 -12.07 8.13 3.43
CA ILE A 46 -10.64 8.22 3.10
C ILE A 46 -10.20 9.64 3.43
N GLU A 47 -9.55 9.79 4.58
CA GLU A 47 -9.08 11.06 5.13
C GLU A 47 -7.58 10.98 5.45
N PRO A 48 -6.71 11.14 4.43
CA PRO A 48 -5.28 11.21 4.67
C PRO A 48 -4.90 12.50 5.42
N ASP A 49 -3.75 12.50 6.08
CA ASP A 49 -3.20 13.70 6.68
C ASP A 49 -2.90 14.76 5.61
N TYR A 50 -2.45 14.33 4.42
CA TYR A 50 -2.45 15.10 3.18
C TYR A 50 -2.43 14.19 1.95
N ILE A 51 -2.78 14.76 0.78
CA ILE A 51 -2.85 14.04 -0.49
C ILE A 51 -1.43 13.85 -1.04
N ALA A 52 -1.08 12.59 -1.35
CA ALA A 52 0.19 12.23 -1.97
C ALA A 52 0.06 11.02 -2.88
N ASP A 53 0.91 10.92 -3.88
CA ASP A 53 1.05 9.73 -4.72
C ASP A 53 2.25 8.91 -4.23
N PHE A 54 2.02 7.65 -3.89
CA PHE A 54 3.09 6.77 -3.38
C PHE A 54 4.20 6.50 -4.40
N THR A 55 4.00 6.81 -5.67
CA THR A 55 5.04 6.70 -6.70
C THR A 55 5.98 7.89 -6.74
N ASN A 56 5.67 8.97 -6.02
CA ASN A 56 6.47 10.18 -5.93
C ASN A 56 6.17 10.90 -4.61
N LEU A 57 6.82 10.47 -3.54
CA LEU A 57 6.63 11.01 -2.19
C LEU A 57 7.52 12.25 -1.96
N ASP A 58 6.96 13.26 -1.29
CA ASP A 58 7.70 14.48 -0.92
C ASP A 58 8.60 14.28 0.31
N GLU A 59 8.44 13.16 1.03
CA GLU A 59 9.19 12.84 2.23
C GLU A 59 10.69 12.65 1.94
N PRO A 60 11.57 13.17 2.82
CA PRO A 60 13.02 13.01 2.66
C PRO A 60 13.46 11.54 2.73
N ASN A 61 14.62 11.24 2.16
CA ASN A 61 15.27 9.94 2.30
C ASN A 61 15.49 9.59 3.78
N ASN A 62 15.33 8.32 4.14
CA ASN A 62 15.66 7.81 5.47
C ASN A 62 14.92 8.52 6.62
N SER A 63 13.65 8.88 6.42
CA SER A 63 12.84 9.62 7.39
C SER A 63 12.09 8.73 8.38
N PHE A 64 11.68 7.53 7.93
CA PHE A 64 10.79 6.67 8.71
C PHE A 64 11.49 5.42 9.24
N ASN A 65 11.04 4.95 10.40
CA ASN A 65 11.50 3.71 11.01
C ASN A 65 10.73 2.49 10.47
N PHE A 66 9.56 2.72 9.88
CA PHE A 66 8.69 1.66 9.33
C PHE A 66 7.78 2.25 8.25
N VAL A 67 7.53 1.48 7.19
CA VAL A 67 6.54 1.82 6.17
C VAL A 67 5.56 0.67 6.02
N VAL A 68 4.26 0.99 6.09
CA VAL A 68 3.17 0.07 5.78
C VAL A 68 2.70 0.37 4.37
N PHE A 69 2.88 -0.55 3.45
CA PHE A 69 2.55 -0.36 2.04
C PHE A 69 1.43 -1.31 1.61
N ASP A 70 0.19 -0.81 1.52
CA ASP A 70 -0.99 -1.55 1.08
C ASP A 70 -1.53 -0.96 -0.24
N PRO A 71 -0.79 -1.12 -1.35
CA PRO A 71 -1.17 -0.54 -2.63
C PRO A 71 -2.42 -1.21 -3.22
N PRO A 72 -3.11 -0.56 -4.18
CA PRO A 72 -4.14 -1.20 -4.96
C PRO A 72 -3.62 -2.49 -5.61
N HIS A 73 -4.47 -3.52 -5.66
CA HIS A 73 -4.14 -4.84 -6.20
C HIS A 73 -5.12 -5.32 -7.28
N LEU A 74 -6.13 -4.52 -7.60
CA LEU A 74 -7.19 -4.87 -8.54
C LEU A 74 -6.94 -4.25 -9.92
N ILE A 75 -7.00 -5.04 -10.96
CA ILE A 75 -6.94 -4.61 -12.37
C ILE A 75 -8.20 -4.97 -13.16
N ASN A 76 -8.94 -6.01 -12.76
CA ASN A 76 -10.06 -6.57 -13.49
C ASN A 76 -11.44 -6.13 -12.96
N CYS A 77 -11.52 -5.17 -12.05
CA CYS A 77 -12.78 -4.66 -11.55
C CYS A 77 -13.27 -3.42 -12.32
N GLY A 78 -14.59 -3.25 -12.40
CA GLY A 78 -15.17 -2.02 -12.95
C GLY A 78 -14.85 -0.80 -12.08
N LYS A 79 -14.65 0.37 -12.70
CA LYS A 79 -14.33 1.63 -11.99
C LYS A 79 -15.36 2.00 -10.91
N ASN A 80 -16.62 1.65 -11.11
CA ASN A 80 -17.73 1.95 -10.19
C ASN A 80 -18.01 0.82 -9.19
N SER A 81 -17.23 -0.27 -9.20
CA SER A 81 -17.43 -1.35 -8.24
C SER A 81 -17.04 -0.92 -6.82
N TRP A 82 -17.72 -1.46 -5.82
CA TRP A 82 -17.38 -1.23 -4.41
C TRP A 82 -15.91 -1.59 -4.11
N LEU A 83 -15.42 -2.67 -4.70
CA LEU A 83 -14.04 -3.10 -4.53
C LEU A 83 -13.04 -2.07 -5.08
N ALA A 84 -13.31 -1.50 -6.26
CA ALA A 84 -12.48 -0.44 -6.83
C ALA A 84 -12.49 0.83 -5.95
N LYS A 85 -13.66 1.19 -5.43
CA LYS A 85 -13.81 2.33 -4.52
C LYS A 85 -13.09 2.10 -3.19
N LYS A 86 -13.18 0.90 -2.64
CA LYS A 86 -12.59 0.53 -1.34
C LYS A 86 -11.07 0.42 -1.39
N TYR A 87 -10.53 -0.28 -2.38
CA TYR A 87 -9.10 -0.62 -2.46
C TYR A 87 -8.32 0.19 -3.49
N GLY A 88 -9.00 1.00 -4.31
CA GLY A 88 -8.40 1.58 -5.49
C GLY A 88 -8.26 0.56 -6.62
N LYS A 89 -7.83 1.04 -7.77
CA LYS A 89 -7.61 0.21 -8.96
C LYS A 89 -6.29 0.58 -9.60
N LEU A 90 -5.55 -0.45 -10.01
CA LEU A 90 -4.36 -0.31 -10.86
C LEU A 90 -4.77 -0.22 -12.33
N ASP A 91 -4.02 0.54 -13.10
CA ASP A 91 -4.11 0.53 -14.55
C ASP A 91 -3.49 -0.75 -15.11
N LYS A 92 -4.21 -1.39 -16.04
CA LYS A 92 -3.81 -2.68 -16.62
C LYS A 92 -2.46 -2.61 -17.37
N ASP A 93 -2.18 -1.47 -17.99
CA ASP A 93 -1.00 -1.30 -18.84
C ASP A 93 0.23 -0.78 -18.08
N THR A 94 0.02 -0.19 -16.90
CA THR A 94 1.08 0.50 -16.13
C THR A 94 1.28 -0.01 -14.70
N TRP A 95 0.57 -1.05 -14.27
CA TRP A 95 0.64 -1.54 -12.88
C TRP A 95 2.05 -1.95 -12.46
N GLN A 96 2.84 -2.52 -13.38
CA GLN A 96 4.22 -2.95 -13.10
C GLN A 96 5.09 -1.75 -12.72
N GLU A 97 5.03 -0.70 -13.53
CA GLU A 97 5.78 0.53 -13.26
C GLU A 97 5.31 1.21 -11.98
N THR A 98 4.00 1.28 -11.77
CA THR A 98 3.38 1.89 -10.59
C THR A 98 3.84 1.20 -9.31
N LEU A 99 3.78 -0.13 -9.24
CA LEU A 99 4.17 -0.89 -8.04
C LEU A 99 5.68 -0.88 -7.82
N SER A 100 6.47 -0.96 -8.90
CA SER A 100 7.93 -0.88 -8.82
C SER A 100 8.39 0.49 -8.28
N LYS A 101 7.85 1.58 -8.80
CA LYS A 101 8.09 2.94 -8.30
C LYS A 101 7.63 3.10 -6.85
N GLY A 102 6.44 2.59 -6.53
CA GLY A 102 5.87 2.67 -5.19
C GLY A 102 6.77 2.01 -4.14
N LEU A 103 7.23 0.77 -4.38
CA LEU A 103 8.15 0.12 -3.47
C LEU A 103 9.51 0.83 -3.42
N SER A 104 10.01 1.34 -4.54
CA SER A 104 11.24 2.13 -4.58
C SER A 104 11.15 3.38 -3.70
N GLU A 105 10.05 4.10 -3.74
CA GLU A 105 9.80 5.26 -2.88
C GLU A 105 9.69 4.86 -1.40
N CYS A 106 8.97 3.79 -1.08
CA CYS A 106 8.91 3.25 0.28
C CYS A 106 10.32 2.90 0.82
N LEU A 107 11.14 2.24 0.00
CA LEU A 107 12.53 1.91 0.34
C LEU A 107 13.42 3.16 0.44
N ARG A 108 13.16 4.19 -0.35
CA ARG A 108 13.89 5.46 -0.27
C ARG A 108 13.65 6.16 1.06
N VAL A 109 12.40 6.26 1.49
CA VAL A 109 12.01 7.02 2.69
C VAL A 109 12.21 6.26 3.99
N VAL A 110 12.21 4.93 3.98
CA VAL A 110 12.55 4.14 5.18
C VAL A 110 14.05 4.21 5.47
N LYS A 111 14.42 4.18 6.75
CA LYS A 111 15.83 4.21 7.19
C LYS A 111 16.54 2.90 6.85
N PRO A 112 17.90 2.93 6.65
CA PRO A 112 18.69 1.71 6.48
C PRO A 112 18.46 0.72 7.65
N GLY A 113 18.34 -0.56 7.34
CA GLY A 113 18.04 -1.62 8.31
C GLY A 113 16.59 -1.68 8.80
N CYS A 114 15.76 -0.74 8.38
CA CYS A 114 14.34 -0.71 8.72
C CYS A 114 13.46 -1.37 7.64
N VAL A 115 12.19 -1.55 7.94
CA VAL A 115 11.29 -2.46 7.22
C VAL A 115 10.21 -1.70 6.45
N VAL A 116 9.96 -2.14 5.22
CA VAL A 116 8.72 -1.90 4.49
C VAL A 116 7.88 -3.18 4.55
N ALA A 117 6.70 -3.11 5.14
CA ALA A 117 5.71 -4.18 5.18
C ALA A 117 4.68 -3.97 4.08
N MET A 118 4.73 -4.78 3.03
CA MET A 118 3.80 -4.72 1.91
C MET A 118 2.70 -5.76 2.08
N LYS A 119 1.45 -5.31 2.03
CA LYS A 119 0.28 -6.19 1.97
C LYS A 119 -0.15 -6.37 0.52
N TRP A 120 -0.36 -7.61 0.11
CA TRP A 120 -0.73 -7.95 -1.26
C TRP A 120 -1.85 -8.97 -1.30
N SER A 121 -2.82 -8.80 -2.20
CA SER A 121 -3.83 -9.80 -2.50
C SER A 121 -3.57 -10.41 -3.88
N GLU A 122 -3.48 -11.72 -3.95
CA GLU A 122 -3.26 -12.49 -5.20
C GLU A 122 -4.51 -12.64 -6.07
N ARG A 123 -5.53 -11.84 -5.85
CA ARG A 123 -6.80 -11.96 -6.57
C ARG A 123 -6.63 -11.81 -8.08
N ASP A 124 -5.99 -10.75 -8.52
CA ASP A 124 -5.81 -10.43 -9.94
C ASP A 124 -4.38 -10.68 -10.44
N ILE A 125 -3.38 -10.45 -9.59
CA ILE A 125 -1.96 -10.59 -9.92
C ILE A 125 -1.30 -11.52 -8.89
N LYS A 126 -0.68 -12.59 -9.37
CA LYS A 126 0.03 -13.55 -8.50
C LYS A 126 1.28 -12.91 -7.90
N THR A 127 1.63 -13.32 -6.67
CA THR A 127 2.86 -12.86 -6.01
C THR A 127 4.10 -13.17 -6.85
N THR A 128 4.14 -14.30 -7.54
CA THR A 128 5.24 -14.67 -8.44
C THR A 128 5.43 -13.68 -9.58
N GLU A 129 4.37 -13.09 -10.10
CA GLU A 129 4.43 -12.04 -11.12
C GLU A 129 4.87 -10.70 -10.53
N LEU A 130 4.30 -10.36 -9.36
CA LEU A 130 4.67 -9.16 -8.62
C LEU A 130 6.17 -9.13 -8.30
N LEU A 131 6.73 -10.22 -7.78
CA LEU A 131 8.13 -10.28 -7.38
C LEU A 131 9.12 -10.11 -8.54
N LYS A 132 8.68 -10.34 -9.79
CA LYS A 132 9.52 -10.15 -10.98
C LYS A 132 9.78 -8.68 -11.29
N ILE A 133 8.86 -7.79 -10.88
CA ILE A 133 8.92 -6.37 -11.23
C ILE A 133 9.35 -5.48 -10.06
N LEU A 134 9.40 -6.00 -8.86
CA LEU A 134 9.80 -5.23 -7.68
C LEU A 134 11.32 -5.01 -7.65
N PRO A 135 11.78 -3.83 -7.18
CA PRO A 135 13.20 -3.46 -7.16
C PRO A 135 14.04 -4.28 -6.18
N GLN A 136 13.41 -4.92 -5.21
CA GLN A 136 14.03 -5.76 -4.20
C GLN A 136 13.15 -6.97 -3.90
N LYS A 137 13.73 -8.11 -3.56
CA LYS A 137 13.00 -9.28 -3.06
C LYS A 137 12.70 -9.12 -1.56
N PRO A 138 11.55 -9.63 -1.07
CA PRO A 138 11.28 -9.62 0.37
C PRO A 138 12.27 -10.51 1.12
N ALA A 139 12.63 -10.09 2.34
CA ALA A 139 13.47 -10.88 3.24
C ALA A 139 12.69 -12.08 3.83
N PHE A 140 11.41 -11.87 4.12
CA PHE A 140 10.49 -12.89 4.65
C PHE A 140 9.04 -12.44 4.41
N GLY A 141 8.09 -13.30 4.73
CA GLY A 141 6.67 -12.99 4.58
C GLY A 141 5.77 -14.06 5.17
N ASP A 142 4.47 -13.80 5.12
CA ASP A 142 3.43 -14.72 5.56
C ASP A 142 2.26 -14.73 4.57
N LYS A 143 1.47 -15.80 4.63
CA LYS A 143 0.32 -16.03 3.76
C LYS A 143 -0.91 -16.44 4.57
N SER A 144 -2.02 -15.73 4.32
CA SER A 144 -3.35 -16.12 4.80
C SER A 144 -4.36 -16.03 3.67
N GLY A 145 -4.86 -17.15 3.18
CA GLY A 145 -5.75 -17.23 2.03
C GLY A 145 -5.08 -16.63 0.78
N MET A 146 -5.70 -15.62 0.18
CA MET A 146 -5.16 -14.85 -0.95
C MET A 146 -4.29 -13.67 -0.52
N THR A 147 -4.19 -13.38 0.77
CA THR A 147 -3.41 -12.26 1.31
C THR A 147 -1.99 -12.69 1.62
N ARG A 148 -1.04 -11.88 1.20
CA ARG A 148 0.38 -12.00 1.50
C ARG A 148 0.83 -10.78 2.28
N TRP A 149 1.68 -10.99 3.29
CA TRP A 149 2.52 -9.96 3.86
C TRP A 149 3.96 -10.21 3.45
N LEU A 150 4.55 -9.22 2.81
CA LEU A 150 5.92 -9.26 2.29
C LEU A 150 6.74 -8.19 3.02
N PHE A 151 7.87 -8.59 3.58
CA PHE A 151 8.70 -7.70 4.39
C PHE A 151 10.03 -7.46 3.70
N PHE A 152 10.31 -6.20 3.39
CA PHE A 152 11.53 -5.74 2.73
C PHE A 152 12.38 -5.00 3.74
N VAL A 153 13.63 -5.40 3.91
CA VAL A 153 14.57 -4.74 4.81
C VAL A 153 15.53 -3.92 3.97
N LYS A 154 15.57 -2.60 4.18
CA LYS A 154 16.43 -1.72 3.41
C LYS A 154 17.92 -2.03 3.66
N GLY A 155 18.67 -2.26 2.58
CA GLY A 155 20.08 -2.57 2.65
C GLY A 155 20.42 -4.05 2.90
N VAL A 156 19.40 -4.92 2.97
CA VAL A 156 19.58 -6.38 3.01
C VAL A 156 19.20 -6.94 1.64
N GLU A 157 20.20 -7.29 0.85
CA GLU A 157 19.99 -8.00 -0.41
C GLU A 157 19.86 -9.50 -0.13
N ASN A 158 18.73 -10.07 -0.49
CA ASN A 158 18.59 -11.53 -0.52
C ASN A 158 19.23 -12.04 -1.81
N ASN A 159 20.48 -12.43 -1.74
CA ASN A 159 21.15 -13.20 -2.75
C ASN A 159 20.57 -14.62 -2.77
N GLY A 160 19.49 -14.80 -3.51
CA GLY A 160 18.86 -16.09 -3.68
C GLY A 160 18.56 -16.37 -5.12
#